data_6f10f839c039d0ecd75526d39ec931a7
#
_entry.id   6f10f839c039d0ecd75526d39ec931a7
#
_cell.length_a   1.000
_cell.length_b   1.000
_cell.length_c   1.000
_cell.angle_alpha   90.00
_cell.angle_beta   90.00
_cell.angle_gamma   90.00
#
_symmetry.space_group_name_H-M   'P 1'
#
loop_
_entity.id
_entity.type
_entity.pdbx_description
1 polymer ?
#
loop_
_entity_poly.entity_id
_entity_poly.type
_entity_poly.pdbx_seq_one_letter_code
_entity_poly.pdbx_strand_id
1 'polypeptide(L)'
;MKYSKFFLLAVLSTLVTSLLIGCNANNNQSINDSSDEEEEWEEIVYEVGDTVKEWRSNNDLDKSPLALPDSSKGTVVLSDEIGNEDLSSIECSINSEYITSEVLEEPYFTDNDAKNGDIISLYFYLPYDHNIKSLQLEALSSSTFVVSQWGGSSGVSIKADEITVTDEKEEKWIRTALSYDTLETLGAIRFNIVRDEISKPAHFFIDNINITYGEETVETGYEDNDESLYKAFEDYFIVGNIMSAGYQRNTKMREIILKNFNSITAENEGKPEQVLDQTACQELAENDETAVAITTKPFEKIYDWCEAHHIKVRHHTFVWHQQTPGWFFNKGYASNGQQVSRDVMIGRLNNYLETAIETFDERWPGLVYALDIVNEAIEEVGQMRRGNWMNTIGDDYIYQAFLAADKYKKDYQEVYYNDYAFDQIEWGGVERCQWAVDELLKKCIDEELIDGIGIQSHIEKPEYADAVIEDAKIICKAGIKCQITELDINVSGNNETQFESQKELYKKIVKAVLEGNANGTMDVNAIIVWGITDNTSWHSSNYPLMFDSNYAKKPAYYGFLEALEEFEAR
;
A
#
# COMPACT_ATOMS: atom_id res chain seq x y z
N MET A 1 -53.02 15.18 7.81
CA MET A 1 -53.45 15.47 6.42
C MET A 1 -52.26 15.17 5.56
N LYS A 2 -52.21 13.95 5.00
CA LYS A 2 -52.37 13.61 3.57
C LYS A 2 -51.40 14.43 2.66
N TYR A 3 -50.45 13.87 1.88
CA TYR A 3 -50.61 12.87 0.84
C TYR A 3 -49.28 12.12 0.56
N SER A 4 -49.44 10.82 0.39
CA SER A 4 -48.57 9.85 -0.28
C SER A 4 -48.52 10.09 -1.81
N LYS A 5 -47.35 9.83 -2.45
CA LYS A 5 -47.31 9.38 -3.86
C LYS A 5 -46.23 8.33 -4.06
N PHE A 6 -46.68 7.11 -4.26
CA PHE A 6 -46.00 6.01 -4.91
C PHE A 6 -45.71 6.35 -6.38
N PHE A 7 -44.50 5.97 -6.86
CA PHE A 7 -44.30 5.76 -8.29
C PHE A 7 -43.69 4.35 -8.50
N LEU A 8 -44.50 3.55 -9.16
CA LEU A 8 -44.22 2.22 -9.65
C LEU A 8 -43.56 2.37 -11.04
N LEU A 9 -42.39 1.80 -11.28
CA LEU A 9 -41.88 1.62 -12.64
C LEU A 9 -41.73 0.12 -12.94
N ALA A 10 -42.38 -0.23 -14.02
CA ALA A 10 -42.51 -1.58 -14.51
C ALA A 10 -41.26 -2.04 -15.28
N VAL A 11 -40.88 -3.28 -15.04
CA VAL A 11 -39.89 -4.03 -15.80
C VAL A 11 -40.49 -4.43 -17.14
N LEU A 12 -39.83 -4.09 -18.23
CA LEU A 12 -40.09 -4.68 -19.54
C LEU A 12 -38.88 -5.56 -19.92
N SER A 13 -39.12 -6.85 -19.90
CA SER A 13 -38.24 -7.85 -20.48
C SER A 13 -38.42 -7.89 -21.99
N THR A 14 -37.33 -7.77 -22.75
CA THR A 14 -37.31 -8.15 -24.16
C THR A 14 -36.23 -9.18 -24.40
N LEU A 15 -36.66 -10.40 -24.68
CA LEU A 15 -35.87 -11.46 -25.30
C LEU A 15 -35.35 -10.97 -26.66
N VAL A 16 -34.07 -11.12 -26.94
CA VAL A 16 -33.56 -11.18 -28.30
C VAL A 16 -32.71 -12.46 -28.44
N THR A 17 -33.21 -13.29 -29.32
CA THR A 17 -32.66 -14.57 -29.75
C THR A 17 -31.39 -14.39 -30.56
N SER A 18 -30.39 -15.17 -30.22
CA SER A 18 -29.14 -15.37 -30.94
C SER A 18 -29.33 -15.94 -32.34
N LEU A 19 -28.63 -15.39 -33.31
CA LEU A 19 -28.36 -16.03 -34.59
C LEU A 19 -26.83 -16.09 -34.81
N LEU A 20 -26.32 -17.31 -34.77
CA LEU A 20 -25.02 -17.71 -35.26
C LEU A 20 -24.91 -17.50 -36.76
N ILE A 21 -23.94 -16.77 -37.25
CA ILE A 21 -23.38 -16.96 -38.60
C ILE A 21 -21.87 -16.81 -38.53
N GLY A 22 -21.18 -17.92 -38.69
CA GLY A 22 -19.77 -17.93 -39.01
C GLY A 22 -19.54 -17.59 -40.47
N CYS A 23 -18.44 -16.91 -40.77
CA CYS A 23 -17.85 -16.96 -42.11
C CYS A 23 -16.36 -16.67 -42.11
N ASN A 24 -15.69 -17.52 -42.82
CA ASN A 24 -14.29 -17.62 -43.20
C ASN A 24 -13.69 -16.43 -43.95
N ALA A 25 -12.43 -16.26 -43.67
CA ALA A 25 -11.22 -15.93 -44.44
C ALA A 25 -11.23 -15.25 -45.83
N ASN A 26 -10.23 -14.37 -45.97
CA ASN A 26 -9.42 -13.95 -47.13
C ASN A 26 -10.02 -12.93 -48.12
N ASN A 27 -9.46 -11.73 -48.14
CA ASN A 27 -8.55 -11.32 -49.24
C ASN A 27 -8.00 -9.89 -49.05
N ASN A 28 -6.74 -9.74 -49.41
CA ASN A 28 -6.00 -8.50 -49.59
C ASN A 28 -6.68 -7.55 -50.58
N GLN A 29 -6.73 -6.26 -50.21
CA GLN A 29 -6.31 -5.17 -51.14
C GLN A 29 -6.16 -3.85 -50.38
N SER A 30 -5.04 -3.19 -50.61
CA SER A 30 -4.65 -1.86 -50.17
C SER A 30 -5.58 -0.76 -50.75
N ILE A 31 -6.06 0.14 -49.92
CA ILE A 31 -6.31 1.55 -50.34
C ILE A 31 -6.14 2.41 -49.06
N ASN A 32 -5.28 3.44 -49.15
CA ASN A 32 -5.16 4.55 -48.21
C ASN A 32 -6.47 5.31 -48.14
N ASP A 33 -6.99 5.53 -46.97
CA ASP A 33 -7.61 6.82 -46.64
C ASP A 33 -7.62 7.03 -45.12
N SER A 34 -7.17 8.21 -44.71
CA SER A 34 -7.08 8.67 -43.35
C SER A 34 -8.47 9.12 -42.88
N SER A 35 -9.02 8.38 -41.92
CA SER A 35 -10.03 8.91 -41.00
C SER A 35 -9.74 8.28 -39.64
N ASP A 36 -9.42 9.14 -38.64
CA ASP A 36 -9.30 8.78 -37.25
C ASP A 36 -10.68 8.30 -36.77
N GLU A 37 -10.94 7.00 -36.86
CA GLU A 37 -11.97 6.35 -36.07
C GLU A 37 -11.31 5.92 -34.76
N GLU A 38 -11.67 6.59 -33.67
CA GLU A 38 -11.42 6.08 -32.32
C GLU A 38 -12.09 4.70 -32.24
N GLU A 39 -11.31 3.63 -32.19
CA GLU A 39 -11.81 2.31 -31.85
C GLU A 39 -12.32 2.39 -30.42
N GLU A 40 -13.64 2.43 -30.24
CA GLU A 40 -14.27 2.15 -28.96
C GLU A 40 -13.92 0.71 -28.58
N TRP A 41 -13.03 0.56 -27.60
CA TRP A 41 -12.74 -0.73 -26.97
C TRP A 41 -13.99 -1.15 -26.20
N GLU A 42 -14.72 -2.15 -26.68
CA GLU A 42 -15.77 -2.79 -25.88
C GLU A 42 -15.10 -3.46 -24.66
N GLU A 43 -15.46 -3.00 -23.47
CA GLU A 43 -15.03 -3.60 -22.22
C GLU A 43 -15.60 -5.03 -22.14
N ILE A 44 -14.73 -6.04 -22.05
CA ILE A 44 -15.16 -7.43 -21.91
C ILE A 44 -15.73 -7.59 -20.49
N VAL A 45 -17.03 -7.80 -20.40
CA VAL A 45 -17.70 -8.06 -19.11
C VAL A 45 -17.74 -9.57 -18.87
N TYR A 46 -17.04 -10.02 -17.84
CA TYR A 46 -17.05 -11.42 -17.39
C TYR A 46 -18.15 -11.64 -16.35
N GLU A 47 -18.80 -12.83 -16.40
CA GLU A 47 -19.63 -13.33 -15.30
C GLU A 47 -18.78 -14.24 -14.39
N VAL A 48 -19.17 -14.37 -13.11
CA VAL A 48 -18.47 -15.22 -12.16
C VAL A 48 -18.38 -16.66 -12.67
N GLY A 49 -17.16 -17.19 -12.73
CA GLY A 49 -16.86 -18.51 -13.26
C GLY A 49 -16.47 -18.53 -14.74
N ASP A 50 -16.56 -17.41 -15.45
CA ASP A 50 -16.03 -17.33 -16.83
C ASP A 50 -14.52 -17.53 -16.87
N THR A 51 -14.03 -18.25 -17.86
CA THR A 51 -12.59 -18.45 -18.05
C THR A 51 -11.97 -17.17 -18.61
N VAL A 52 -11.07 -16.56 -17.81
CA VAL A 52 -10.29 -15.39 -18.23
C VAL A 52 -9.13 -15.84 -19.10
N LYS A 53 -8.41 -16.88 -18.65
CA LYS A 53 -7.30 -17.48 -19.39
C LYS A 53 -7.14 -18.95 -19.02
N GLU A 54 -6.87 -19.78 -20.01
CA GLU A 54 -6.69 -21.21 -19.85
C GLU A 54 -5.48 -21.69 -20.63
N TRP A 55 -4.70 -22.57 -20.04
CA TRP A 55 -3.71 -23.37 -20.72
C TRP A 55 -4.15 -24.83 -20.69
N ARG A 56 -4.22 -25.44 -21.89
CA ARG A 56 -4.39 -26.88 -22.12
C ARG A 56 -3.36 -27.36 -23.11
N SER A 57 -2.81 -28.52 -22.91
CA SER A 57 -1.75 -29.06 -23.78
C SER A 57 -2.18 -29.29 -25.23
N ASN A 58 -3.48 -29.41 -25.49
CA ASN A 58 -4.05 -29.63 -26.81
C ASN A 58 -4.37 -28.33 -27.59
N ASN A 59 -4.13 -27.14 -27.02
CA ASN A 59 -4.44 -25.85 -27.64
C ASN A 59 -3.30 -25.31 -28.54
N ASP A 60 -2.66 -26.15 -29.35
CA ASP A 60 -1.60 -25.76 -30.29
C ASP A 60 -0.37 -25.07 -29.64
N LEU A 61 -0.12 -25.30 -28.37
CA LEU A 61 1.02 -24.74 -27.65
C LEU A 61 2.18 -25.73 -27.63
N ASP A 62 3.21 -25.42 -28.39
CA ASP A 62 4.42 -26.23 -28.48
C ASP A 62 5.29 -26.23 -27.20
N LYS A 63 4.87 -25.52 -26.15
CA LYS A 63 5.68 -25.31 -24.94
C LYS A 63 4.85 -25.38 -23.67
N SER A 64 5.42 -25.99 -22.62
CA SER A 64 4.88 -25.93 -21.27
C SER A 64 4.85 -24.50 -20.72
N PRO A 65 3.78 -24.06 -20.04
CA PRO A 65 3.69 -22.77 -19.35
C PRO A 65 4.48 -22.72 -18.03
N LEU A 66 5.05 -23.85 -17.61
CA LEU A 66 5.88 -24.00 -16.41
C LEU A 66 7.21 -24.64 -16.76
N ALA A 67 8.28 -24.26 -16.06
CA ALA A 67 9.62 -24.78 -16.25
C ALA A 67 10.38 -24.93 -14.91
N LEU A 68 11.53 -25.60 -14.96
CA LEU A 68 12.46 -25.68 -13.84
C LEU A 68 13.29 -24.40 -13.72
N PRO A 69 13.50 -23.86 -12.51
CA PRO A 69 14.44 -22.73 -12.30
C PRO A 69 15.89 -23.11 -12.59
N ASP A 70 16.20 -24.40 -12.55
CA ASP A 70 17.50 -25.00 -12.95
C ASP A 70 17.23 -26.24 -13.80
N SER A 71 17.44 -26.15 -15.11
CA SER A 71 17.19 -27.22 -16.07
C SER A 71 18.02 -28.50 -15.84
N SER A 72 19.11 -28.41 -15.03
CA SER A 72 19.88 -29.60 -14.62
C SER A 72 19.16 -30.47 -13.56
N LYS A 73 18.05 -29.99 -13.01
CA LYS A 73 17.30 -30.65 -11.92
C LYS A 73 16.21 -31.61 -12.41
N GLY A 74 16.08 -31.85 -13.70
CA GLY A 74 15.09 -32.79 -14.21
C GLY A 74 14.49 -32.38 -15.56
N THR A 75 13.28 -32.88 -15.83
CA THR A 75 12.54 -32.60 -17.06
C THR A 75 11.13 -32.10 -16.75
N VAL A 76 10.66 -31.14 -17.54
CA VAL A 76 9.29 -30.65 -17.62
C VAL A 76 8.97 -30.59 -19.11
N VAL A 77 8.13 -31.50 -19.60
CA VAL A 77 7.86 -31.71 -21.03
C VAL A 77 6.38 -31.91 -21.28
N LEU A 78 5.91 -31.63 -22.47
CA LEU A 78 4.57 -32.01 -22.89
C LEU A 78 4.52 -33.52 -23.08
N SER A 79 3.44 -34.15 -22.60
CA SER A 79 3.16 -35.57 -22.71
C SER A 79 1.83 -35.76 -23.41
N ASP A 80 1.74 -36.81 -24.24
CA ASP A 80 0.52 -37.27 -24.91
C ASP A 80 0.01 -38.62 -24.37
N GLU A 81 0.50 -39.02 -23.20
CA GLU A 81 0.15 -40.30 -22.58
C GLU A 81 -0.99 -40.21 -21.56
N ILE A 82 -1.02 -39.13 -20.77
CA ILE A 82 -1.99 -38.90 -19.70
C ILE A 82 -2.44 -37.44 -19.71
N GLY A 83 -3.74 -37.19 -19.71
CA GLY A 83 -4.35 -35.87 -19.56
C GLY A 83 -5.63 -35.92 -18.73
N ASN A 84 -6.08 -34.78 -18.21
CA ASN A 84 -7.28 -34.71 -17.36
C ASN A 84 -8.59 -34.88 -18.15
N GLU A 85 -8.71 -34.23 -19.29
CA GLU A 85 -9.91 -34.31 -20.15
C GLU A 85 -9.59 -34.97 -21.50
N ASP A 86 -8.32 -35.02 -21.87
CA ASP A 86 -7.80 -35.67 -23.07
C ASP A 86 -6.51 -36.46 -22.73
N LEU A 87 -5.66 -36.77 -23.70
CA LEU A 87 -4.44 -37.54 -23.45
C LEU A 87 -3.18 -36.66 -23.28
N SER A 88 -3.36 -35.35 -23.15
CA SER A 88 -2.22 -34.40 -23.12
C SER A 88 -2.06 -33.75 -21.76
N SER A 89 -0.81 -33.56 -21.32
CA SER A 89 -0.48 -32.88 -20.06
C SER A 89 1.00 -32.43 -20.04
N ILE A 90 1.43 -31.85 -18.93
CA ILE A 90 2.84 -31.61 -18.63
C ILE A 90 3.35 -32.73 -17.74
N GLU A 91 4.28 -33.53 -18.23
CA GLU A 91 4.99 -34.53 -17.43
C GLU A 91 6.20 -33.91 -16.74
N CYS A 92 6.31 -34.12 -15.44
CA CYS A 92 7.36 -33.61 -14.59
C CYS A 92 8.13 -34.75 -13.92
N SER A 93 9.45 -34.80 -14.13
CA SER A 93 10.36 -35.70 -13.41
C SER A 93 11.52 -34.87 -12.85
N ILE A 94 11.39 -34.41 -11.59
CA ILE A 94 12.21 -33.32 -11.08
C ILE A 94 12.87 -33.57 -9.73
N ASN A 95 14.07 -33.02 -9.56
CA ASN A 95 14.80 -32.91 -8.29
C ASN A 95 14.78 -31.48 -7.70
N SER A 96 13.89 -30.63 -8.18
CA SER A 96 13.62 -29.29 -7.68
C SER A 96 12.59 -29.29 -6.56
N GLU A 97 12.50 -28.20 -5.82
CA GLU A 97 11.46 -27.98 -4.82
C GLU A 97 10.20 -27.35 -5.44
N TYR A 98 10.28 -26.86 -6.67
CA TYR A 98 9.16 -26.28 -7.42
C TYR A 98 9.43 -26.22 -8.93
N ILE A 99 8.34 -26.04 -9.68
CA ILE A 99 8.34 -25.56 -11.07
C ILE A 99 7.61 -24.23 -11.14
N THR A 100 7.91 -23.37 -12.12
CA THR A 100 7.41 -22.00 -12.17
C THR A 100 7.32 -21.45 -13.59
N SER A 101 6.43 -20.49 -13.81
CA SER A 101 6.37 -19.68 -15.03
C SER A 101 7.42 -18.55 -15.06
N GLU A 102 8.03 -18.23 -13.93
CA GLU A 102 8.97 -17.12 -13.71
C GLU A 102 10.21 -17.13 -14.61
N VAL A 103 10.70 -18.31 -14.96
CA VAL A 103 11.95 -18.49 -15.71
C VAL A 103 11.76 -18.56 -17.24
N LEU A 104 10.54 -18.40 -17.72
CA LEU A 104 10.21 -18.41 -19.13
C LEU A 104 10.49 -17.04 -19.75
N GLU A 105 11.19 -17.00 -20.90
CA GLU A 105 11.44 -15.75 -21.65
C GLU A 105 10.12 -15.12 -22.16
N GLU A 106 9.15 -15.97 -22.48
CA GLU A 106 7.80 -15.58 -22.90
C GLU A 106 6.79 -16.33 -22.01
N PRO A 107 6.45 -15.82 -20.83
CA PRO A 107 5.50 -16.49 -19.94
C PRO A 107 4.10 -16.49 -20.55
N TYR A 108 3.42 -17.64 -20.45
CA TYR A 108 2.04 -17.76 -20.93
C TYR A 108 1.06 -16.96 -20.07
N PHE A 109 1.27 -16.97 -18.74
CA PHE A 109 0.52 -16.15 -17.80
C PHE A 109 1.31 -14.88 -17.45
N THR A 110 0.68 -13.73 -17.63
CA THR A 110 1.32 -12.41 -17.54
C THR A 110 0.59 -11.46 -16.56
N ASP A 111 1.14 -10.28 -16.40
CA ASP A 111 0.73 -9.27 -15.42
C ASP A 111 -0.78 -8.91 -15.41
N ASN A 112 -1.50 -9.11 -16.50
CA ASN A 112 -2.92 -8.72 -16.59
C ASN A 112 -3.87 -9.92 -16.62
N ASP A 113 -3.38 -11.14 -16.48
CA ASP A 113 -4.20 -12.34 -16.64
C ASP A 113 -5.01 -12.70 -15.39
N ALA A 114 -4.61 -12.23 -14.20
CA ALA A 114 -5.39 -12.39 -12.97
C ALA A 114 -5.57 -11.07 -12.26
N LYS A 115 -6.80 -10.85 -11.79
CA LYS A 115 -7.23 -9.70 -10.98
C LYS A 115 -7.66 -10.16 -9.58
N ASN A 116 -7.83 -9.20 -8.68
CA ASN A 116 -8.32 -9.48 -7.32
C ASN A 116 -9.65 -10.24 -7.37
N GLY A 117 -9.71 -11.34 -6.64
CA GLY A 117 -10.87 -12.23 -6.60
C GLY A 117 -10.86 -13.37 -7.62
N ASP A 118 -10.03 -13.31 -8.67
CA ASP A 118 -9.96 -14.38 -9.66
C ASP A 118 -9.41 -15.68 -9.04
N ILE A 119 -9.86 -16.81 -9.57
CA ILE A 119 -9.45 -18.14 -9.11
C ILE A 119 -8.39 -18.69 -10.05
N ILE A 120 -7.18 -18.92 -9.51
CA ILE A 120 -6.11 -19.63 -10.20
C ILE A 120 -6.19 -21.09 -9.79
N SER A 121 -6.29 -22.00 -10.75
CA SER A 121 -6.39 -23.44 -10.48
C SER A 121 -5.63 -24.26 -11.50
N LEU A 122 -5.27 -25.48 -11.10
CA LEU A 122 -4.74 -26.51 -11.98
C LEU A 122 -5.15 -27.88 -11.50
N TYR A 123 -5.00 -28.88 -12.37
CA TYR A 123 -5.14 -30.29 -12.04
C TYR A 123 -3.74 -30.92 -12.05
N PHE A 124 -3.51 -31.83 -11.11
CA PHE A 124 -2.33 -32.68 -11.08
C PHE A 124 -2.69 -34.15 -10.89
N TYR A 125 -1.83 -35.03 -11.38
CA TYR A 125 -1.97 -36.47 -11.27
C TYR A 125 -0.68 -37.06 -10.71
N LEU A 126 -0.83 -37.97 -9.75
CA LEU A 126 0.29 -38.64 -9.08
C LEU A 126 0.32 -40.12 -9.52
N PRO A 127 1.28 -40.52 -10.40
CA PRO A 127 1.48 -41.92 -10.75
C PRO A 127 2.03 -42.71 -9.56
N TYR A 128 2.04 -44.00 -9.66
CA TYR A 128 2.47 -44.90 -8.58
C TYR A 128 3.86 -44.60 -8.00
N ASP A 129 4.77 -44.08 -8.82
CA ASP A 129 6.17 -43.78 -8.49
C ASP A 129 6.44 -42.29 -8.15
N HIS A 130 5.42 -41.54 -7.80
CA HIS A 130 5.46 -40.08 -7.67
C HIS A 130 6.52 -39.51 -6.72
N ASN A 131 6.92 -40.22 -5.65
CA ASN A 131 7.89 -39.76 -4.64
C ASN A 131 7.58 -38.36 -4.05
N ILE A 132 6.30 -38.08 -3.78
CA ILE A 132 5.84 -36.76 -3.30
C ILE A 132 5.16 -36.93 -1.96
N LYS A 133 5.55 -36.08 -1.00
CA LYS A 133 4.98 -35.98 0.34
C LYS A 133 3.88 -34.93 0.41
N SER A 134 4.10 -33.76 -0.19
CA SER A 134 3.10 -32.71 -0.28
C SER A 134 3.31 -31.81 -1.50
N LEU A 135 2.25 -31.11 -1.89
CA LEU A 135 2.16 -30.20 -3.03
C LEU A 135 1.41 -28.94 -2.63
N GLN A 136 1.78 -27.80 -3.25
CA GLN A 136 1.09 -26.54 -3.00
C GLN A 136 1.16 -25.62 -4.21
N LEU A 137 0.00 -25.17 -4.71
CA LEU A 137 -0.09 -24.11 -5.71
C LEU A 137 0.21 -22.76 -5.05
N GLU A 138 1.00 -21.92 -5.73
CA GLU A 138 1.39 -20.59 -5.29
C GLU A 138 1.32 -19.61 -6.46
N ALA A 139 0.76 -18.44 -6.23
CA ALA A 139 0.80 -17.31 -7.13
C ALA A 139 1.67 -16.20 -6.54
N LEU A 140 2.54 -15.63 -7.35
CA LEU A 140 3.45 -14.55 -6.98
C LEU A 140 3.05 -13.29 -7.72
N SER A 141 3.00 -12.15 -7.02
CA SER A 141 2.80 -10.88 -7.71
C SER A 141 4.07 -10.42 -8.44
N SER A 142 3.91 -9.56 -9.44
CA SER A 142 5.03 -8.99 -10.21
C SER A 142 6.03 -8.22 -9.36
N SER A 143 5.58 -7.60 -8.26
CA SER A 143 6.45 -6.90 -7.31
C SER A 143 7.32 -7.82 -6.44
N THR A 144 7.05 -9.15 -6.41
CA THR A 144 7.88 -10.12 -5.67
C THR A 144 9.33 -10.17 -6.18
N PHE A 145 9.57 -9.72 -7.42
CA PHE A 145 10.90 -9.72 -8.05
C PHE A 145 11.70 -8.43 -7.82
N VAL A 146 11.12 -7.41 -7.23
CA VAL A 146 11.84 -6.18 -6.87
C VAL A 146 12.62 -6.45 -5.59
N VAL A 147 13.90 -6.81 -5.75
CA VAL A 147 14.84 -6.94 -4.62
C VAL A 147 15.06 -5.56 -4.02
N SER A 148 14.49 -5.29 -2.84
CA SER A 148 14.82 -4.08 -2.10
C SER A 148 16.30 -4.14 -1.68
N GLN A 149 16.99 -3.01 -1.63
CA GLN A 149 18.39 -2.93 -1.18
C GLN A 149 18.59 -3.46 0.26
N TRP A 150 17.51 -3.68 0.99
CA TRP A 150 17.47 -4.16 2.37
C TRP A 150 17.12 -5.66 2.51
N GLY A 151 17.11 -6.42 1.40
CA GLY A 151 17.04 -7.88 1.41
C GLY A 151 15.66 -8.48 1.67
N GLY A 152 14.57 -7.71 1.58
CA GLY A 152 13.19 -8.20 1.61
C GLY A 152 12.57 -8.17 0.22
N SER A 153 11.88 -9.24 -0.20
CA SER A 153 10.96 -9.17 -1.34
C SER A 153 9.70 -8.44 -0.90
N SER A 154 9.32 -7.38 -1.60
CA SER A 154 8.09 -6.62 -1.32
C SER A 154 6.83 -7.24 -1.94
N GLY A 155 6.96 -8.35 -2.65
CA GLY A 155 5.86 -8.98 -3.36
C GLY A 155 5.01 -9.93 -2.52
N VAL A 156 3.77 -10.14 -2.98
CA VAL A 156 2.83 -11.08 -2.36
C VAL A 156 3.05 -12.48 -2.91
N SER A 157 3.00 -13.45 -2.00
CA SER A 157 2.89 -14.87 -2.29
C SER A 157 1.55 -15.34 -1.72
N ILE A 158 0.63 -15.73 -2.61
CA ILE A 158 -0.66 -16.32 -2.23
C ILE A 158 -0.55 -17.81 -2.45
N LYS A 159 -0.93 -18.60 -1.45
CA LYS A 159 -0.80 -20.06 -1.48
C LYS A 159 -2.15 -20.73 -1.28
N ALA A 160 -2.40 -21.76 -2.08
CA ALA A 160 -3.47 -22.71 -1.78
C ALA A 160 -3.17 -23.50 -0.51
N ASP A 161 -4.15 -24.23 -0.01
CA ASP A 161 -3.92 -25.23 1.04
C ASP A 161 -2.89 -26.27 0.61
N GLU A 162 -2.00 -26.64 1.52
CA GLU A 162 -1.02 -27.69 1.27
C GLU A 162 -1.71 -29.05 1.20
N ILE A 163 -1.53 -29.75 0.08
CA ILE A 163 -2.09 -31.08 -0.13
C ILE A 163 -1.05 -32.09 0.32
N THR A 164 -1.31 -32.75 1.47
CA THR A 164 -0.50 -33.86 1.95
C THR A 164 -0.89 -35.13 1.22
N VAL A 165 0.08 -35.80 0.62
CA VAL A 165 -0.12 -37.10 -0.05
C VAL A 165 -0.13 -38.21 1.00
N THR A 166 -1.25 -38.95 1.11
CA THR A 166 -1.36 -40.11 2.00
C THR A 166 -0.96 -41.40 1.25
N ASP A 167 -0.60 -42.44 1.99
CA ASP A 167 -0.18 -43.72 1.41
C ASP A 167 -1.27 -44.45 0.59
N GLU A 168 -2.50 -43.99 0.63
CA GLU A 168 -3.58 -44.47 -0.24
C GLU A 168 -3.45 -43.81 -1.62
N LYS A 169 -2.68 -44.45 -2.49
CA LYS A 169 -2.39 -43.99 -3.85
C LYS A 169 -3.62 -44.14 -4.74
N GLU A 170 -4.42 -43.11 -4.81
CA GLU A 170 -5.45 -43.03 -5.85
C GLU A 170 -4.85 -42.40 -7.12
N GLU A 171 -4.72 -43.21 -8.17
CA GLU A 171 -4.37 -42.73 -9.52
C GLU A 171 -5.53 -41.92 -10.11
N LYS A 172 -5.64 -40.64 -9.75
CA LYS A 172 -6.68 -39.73 -10.22
C LYS A 172 -6.17 -38.32 -10.34
N TRP A 173 -6.82 -37.55 -11.21
CA TRP A 173 -6.61 -36.11 -11.28
C TRP A 173 -7.18 -35.40 -10.04
N ILE A 174 -6.38 -34.56 -9.44
CA ILE A 174 -6.73 -33.78 -8.24
C ILE A 174 -6.66 -32.30 -8.61
N ARG A 175 -7.73 -31.57 -8.34
CA ARG A 175 -7.76 -30.11 -8.53
C ARG A 175 -7.19 -29.41 -7.30
N THR A 176 -6.30 -28.44 -7.53
CA THR A 176 -5.92 -27.44 -6.52
C THR A 176 -6.26 -26.05 -7.05
N ALA A 177 -6.64 -25.14 -6.15
CA ALA A 177 -7.01 -23.77 -6.50
C ALA A 177 -6.69 -22.80 -5.38
N LEU A 178 -6.47 -21.54 -5.76
CA LEU A 178 -6.37 -20.40 -4.82
C LEU A 178 -7.19 -19.23 -5.35
N SER A 179 -7.70 -18.41 -4.44
CA SER A 179 -8.23 -17.09 -4.80
C SER A 179 -7.07 -16.11 -4.89
N TYR A 180 -6.98 -15.38 -6.00
CA TYR A 180 -5.95 -14.35 -6.21
C TYR A 180 -6.41 -13.06 -5.53
N ASP A 181 -6.34 -13.04 -4.21
CA ASP A 181 -6.80 -11.93 -3.38
C ASP A 181 -5.69 -10.90 -3.18
N THR A 182 -5.44 -10.11 -4.23
CA THR A 182 -4.50 -8.98 -4.21
C THR A 182 -4.78 -8.02 -5.36
N LEU A 183 -4.53 -6.74 -5.14
CA LEU A 183 -4.58 -5.70 -6.18
C LEU A 183 -3.30 -5.65 -7.04
N GLU A 184 -2.29 -6.46 -6.71
CA GLU A 184 -1.09 -6.54 -7.53
C GLU A 184 -1.30 -7.45 -8.75
N THR A 185 -0.60 -7.12 -9.83
CA THR A 185 -0.60 -7.93 -11.05
C THR A 185 0.11 -9.26 -10.84
N LEU A 186 -0.36 -10.31 -11.51
CA LEU A 186 0.24 -11.63 -11.45
C LEU A 186 1.64 -11.60 -12.09
N GLY A 187 2.66 -11.99 -11.34
CA GLY A 187 4.03 -12.10 -11.84
C GLY A 187 4.43 -13.52 -12.22
N ALA A 188 3.96 -14.51 -11.48
CA ALA A 188 4.25 -15.91 -11.78
C ALA A 188 3.28 -16.87 -11.08
N ILE A 189 3.12 -18.06 -11.67
CA ILE A 189 2.51 -19.23 -11.05
C ILE A 189 3.61 -20.20 -10.70
N ARG A 190 3.56 -20.76 -9.49
CA ARG A 190 4.51 -21.72 -8.97
C ARG A 190 3.80 -22.93 -8.40
N PHE A 191 4.35 -24.13 -8.61
CA PHE A 191 3.85 -25.36 -8.01
C PHE A 191 4.97 -25.95 -7.16
N ASN A 192 4.79 -25.91 -5.84
CA ASN A 192 5.77 -26.31 -4.84
C ASN A 192 5.62 -27.80 -4.54
N ILE A 193 6.74 -28.51 -4.37
CA ILE A 193 6.81 -29.95 -4.19
C ILE A 193 7.73 -30.30 -3.02
N VAL A 194 7.22 -31.07 -2.06
CA VAL A 194 8.01 -31.70 -1.01
C VAL A 194 8.14 -33.19 -1.33
N ARG A 195 9.36 -33.67 -1.48
CA ARG A 195 9.65 -35.08 -1.82
C ARG A 195 9.75 -35.96 -0.56
N ASP A 196 9.32 -37.23 -0.65
CA ASP A 196 9.53 -38.20 0.39
C ASP A 196 10.99 -38.60 0.53
N GLU A 197 11.63 -38.95 -0.59
CA GLU A 197 13.06 -39.29 -0.65
C GLU A 197 13.81 -38.22 -1.47
N ILE A 198 14.65 -37.41 -0.83
CA ILE A 198 15.41 -36.32 -1.48
C ILE A 198 16.32 -36.85 -2.61
N SER A 199 16.76 -38.11 -2.52
CA SER A 199 17.63 -38.73 -3.51
C SER A 199 16.95 -39.17 -4.81
N LYS A 200 15.60 -39.17 -4.83
CA LYS A 200 14.80 -39.56 -6.00
C LYS A 200 14.08 -38.35 -6.57
N PRO A 201 13.83 -38.30 -7.89
CA PRO A 201 12.99 -37.27 -8.47
C PRO A 201 11.55 -37.39 -8.00
N ALA A 202 10.81 -36.27 -7.99
CA ALA A 202 9.36 -36.28 -7.96
C ALA A 202 8.84 -36.53 -9.37
N HIS A 203 7.84 -37.40 -9.52
CA HIS A 203 7.18 -37.69 -10.81
C HIS A 203 5.68 -37.38 -10.70
N PHE A 204 5.17 -36.51 -11.56
CA PHE A 204 3.77 -36.08 -11.57
C PHE A 204 3.40 -35.46 -12.91
N PHE A 205 2.11 -35.28 -13.14
CA PHE A 205 1.58 -34.60 -14.32
C PHE A 205 0.74 -33.41 -13.90
N ILE A 206 0.73 -32.36 -14.74
CA ILE A 206 -0.11 -31.15 -14.56
C ILE A 206 -0.89 -30.91 -15.85
N ASP A 207 -2.14 -30.49 -15.70
CA ASP A 207 -3.00 -30.09 -16.80
C ASP A 207 -4.01 -29.03 -16.37
N ASN A 208 -4.67 -28.41 -17.35
CA ASN A 208 -5.74 -27.46 -17.17
C ASN A 208 -5.41 -26.35 -16.15
N ILE A 209 -4.37 -25.56 -16.46
CA ILE A 209 -4.05 -24.38 -15.66
C ILE A 209 -4.99 -23.25 -16.08
N ASN A 210 -5.86 -22.82 -15.17
CA ASN A 210 -6.92 -21.87 -15.45
C ASN A 210 -6.87 -20.66 -14.54
N ILE A 211 -7.23 -19.51 -15.11
CA ILE A 211 -7.66 -18.33 -14.40
C ILE A 211 -9.13 -18.13 -14.74
N THR A 212 -9.99 -18.19 -13.73
CA THR A 212 -11.42 -17.94 -13.88
C THR A 212 -11.82 -16.68 -13.15
N TYR A 213 -12.72 -15.90 -13.75
CA TYR A 213 -13.24 -14.70 -13.12
C TYR A 213 -13.98 -15.07 -11.83
N GLY A 214 -13.54 -14.49 -10.73
CA GLY A 214 -14.14 -14.61 -9.42
C GLY A 214 -14.84 -13.33 -9.02
N GLU A 215 -15.86 -13.42 -8.18
CA GLU A 215 -16.31 -12.22 -7.47
C GLU A 215 -15.17 -11.74 -6.60
N GLU A 216 -14.92 -10.44 -6.60
CA GLU A 216 -14.13 -9.81 -5.57
C GLU A 216 -14.73 -10.30 -4.24
N THR A 217 -14.01 -11.22 -3.59
CA THR A 217 -14.49 -11.78 -2.33
C THR A 217 -14.44 -10.68 -1.30
N VAL A 218 -15.56 -9.99 -1.15
CA VAL A 218 -15.87 -9.35 0.12
C VAL A 218 -15.96 -10.52 1.10
N GLU A 219 -14.92 -10.74 1.90
CA GLU A 219 -15.02 -11.69 3.01
C GLU A 219 -16.16 -11.20 3.91
N THR A 220 -17.36 -11.71 3.68
CA THR A 220 -18.54 -11.52 4.51
C THR A 220 -18.37 -12.30 5.82
N GLY A 221 -17.35 -11.98 6.59
CA GLY A 221 -16.98 -12.69 7.81
C GLY A 221 -16.57 -11.80 8.97
N TYR A 222 -16.24 -10.54 8.70
CA TYR A 222 -16.02 -9.55 9.73
C TYR A 222 -17.34 -8.83 10.03
N GLU A 223 -18.22 -9.45 10.81
CA GLU A 223 -19.39 -8.77 11.38
C GLU A 223 -18.89 -7.84 12.49
N ASP A 224 -18.45 -6.67 12.12
CA ASP A 224 -18.16 -5.58 13.05
C ASP A 224 -19.41 -4.75 13.27
N ASN A 225 -20.11 -5.04 14.37
CA ASN A 225 -21.31 -4.32 14.79
C ASN A 225 -21.00 -3.07 15.64
N ASP A 226 -19.72 -2.82 15.94
CA ASP A 226 -19.31 -1.66 16.71
C ASP A 226 -19.39 -0.38 15.87
N GLU A 227 -19.44 0.74 16.54
CA GLU A 227 -19.44 2.05 15.90
C GLU A 227 -18.13 2.32 15.14
N SER A 228 -18.23 2.88 13.94
CA SER A 228 -17.08 3.27 13.13
C SER A 228 -16.36 4.45 13.76
N LEU A 229 -15.04 4.36 13.97
CA LEU A 229 -14.28 5.45 14.56
C LEU A 229 -14.43 6.75 13.77
N TYR A 230 -14.16 6.75 12.46
CA TYR A 230 -14.23 8.00 11.70
C TYR A 230 -15.63 8.61 11.64
N LYS A 231 -16.69 7.78 11.71
CA LYS A 231 -18.08 8.29 11.74
C LYS A 231 -18.44 8.87 13.09
N ALA A 232 -17.98 8.24 14.17
CA ALA A 232 -18.18 8.78 15.52
C ALA A 232 -17.51 10.15 15.70
N PHE A 233 -16.38 10.37 15.03
CA PHE A 233 -15.59 11.60 15.16
C PHE A 233 -15.72 12.57 13.97
N GLU A 234 -16.64 12.35 13.01
CA GLU A 234 -16.74 13.14 11.78
C GLU A 234 -16.96 14.64 11.98
N ASP A 235 -17.62 15.01 13.07
CA ASP A 235 -17.87 16.40 13.46
C ASP A 235 -16.71 17.05 14.25
N TYR A 236 -15.67 16.28 14.61
CA TYR A 236 -14.60 16.73 15.50
C TYR A 236 -13.23 16.80 14.84
N PHE A 237 -12.80 15.72 14.20
CA PHE A 237 -11.51 15.61 13.54
C PHE A 237 -11.45 14.37 12.63
N ILE A 238 -10.46 14.36 11.74
CA ILE A 238 -10.16 13.21 10.87
C ILE A 238 -9.56 12.08 11.71
N VAL A 239 -10.04 10.85 11.50
CA VAL A 239 -9.42 9.64 12.06
C VAL A 239 -8.71 8.87 10.95
N GLY A 240 -7.38 8.82 11.00
CA GLY A 240 -6.57 8.24 9.94
C GLY A 240 -5.74 7.03 10.39
N ASN A 241 -5.15 6.37 9.40
CA ASN A 241 -4.20 5.28 9.60
C ASN A 241 -3.13 5.33 8.51
N ILE A 242 -2.13 4.45 8.60
CA ILE A 242 -1.19 4.20 7.51
C ILE A 242 -1.69 3.09 6.59
N MET A 243 -1.18 3.10 5.36
CA MET A 243 -1.29 1.98 4.44
C MET A 243 0.06 1.72 3.78
N SER A 244 0.58 0.50 3.90
CA SER A 244 1.67 0.02 3.08
C SER A 244 1.13 -0.78 1.90
N ALA A 245 1.99 -1.05 0.92
CA ALA A 245 1.66 -1.98 -0.16
C ALA A 245 1.23 -3.38 0.38
N GLY A 246 1.75 -3.78 1.56
CA GLY A 246 1.33 -5.01 2.25
C GLY A 246 -0.11 -4.94 2.80
N TYR A 247 -0.48 -3.82 3.41
CA TYR A 247 -1.84 -3.61 3.94
C TYR A 247 -2.88 -3.54 2.82
N GLN A 248 -2.56 -2.81 1.76
CA GLN A 248 -3.43 -2.68 0.60
C GLN A 248 -3.82 -4.04 -0.01
N ARG A 249 -2.93 -5.02 0.06
CA ARG A 249 -3.14 -6.38 -0.44
C ARG A 249 -3.91 -7.29 0.52
N ASN A 250 -4.06 -6.91 1.77
CA ASN A 250 -4.73 -7.70 2.79
C ASN A 250 -6.19 -7.28 2.93
N THR A 251 -7.12 -8.16 2.57
CA THR A 251 -8.57 -7.88 2.60
C THR A 251 -9.05 -7.44 3.98
N LYS A 252 -8.64 -8.13 5.06
CA LYS A 252 -9.05 -7.77 6.42
C LYS A 252 -8.54 -6.40 6.85
N MET A 253 -7.32 -6.04 6.44
CA MET A 253 -6.79 -4.71 6.72
C MET A 253 -7.55 -3.63 5.95
N ARG A 254 -7.89 -3.88 4.67
CA ARG A 254 -8.74 -2.95 3.89
C ARG A 254 -10.11 -2.77 4.54
N GLU A 255 -10.77 -3.86 4.97
CA GLU A 255 -12.06 -3.80 5.67
C GLU A 255 -11.97 -2.98 6.96
N ILE A 256 -10.93 -3.19 7.78
CA ILE A 256 -10.68 -2.39 8.99
C ILE A 256 -10.50 -0.93 8.64
N ILE A 257 -9.74 -0.61 7.59
CA ILE A 257 -9.55 0.78 7.14
C ILE A 257 -10.88 1.39 6.70
N LEU A 258 -11.60 0.74 5.79
CA LEU A 258 -12.90 1.23 5.28
C LEU A 258 -13.93 1.45 6.39
N LYS A 259 -13.90 0.62 7.41
CA LYS A 259 -14.79 0.73 8.56
C LYS A 259 -14.44 1.90 9.48
N ASN A 260 -13.15 2.19 9.69
CA ASN A 260 -12.71 2.98 10.84
C ASN A 260 -11.94 4.25 10.51
N PHE A 261 -11.46 4.41 9.28
CA PHE A 261 -10.56 5.50 8.93
C PHE A 261 -10.99 6.24 7.66
N ASN A 262 -10.87 7.55 7.65
CA ASN A 262 -11.20 8.42 6.52
C ASN A 262 -9.98 9.20 5.98
N SER A 263 -8.78 8.88 6.48
CA SER A 263 -7.50 9.39 5.97
C SER A 263 -6.44 8.30 6.01
N ILE A 264 -5.58 8.27 4.98
CA ILE A 264 -4.45 7.36 4.85
C ILE A 264 -3.16 8.13 4.64
N THR A 265 -2.08 7.65 5.28
CA THR A 265 -0.70 8.02 5.00
C THR A 265 0.03 6.81 4.42
N ALA A 266 0.69 6.93 3.26
CA ALA A 266 1.54 5.86 2.75
C ALA A 266 2.77 5.71 3.67
N GLU A 267 2.97 4.51 4.25
CA GLU A 267 3.97 4.28 5.30
C GLU A 267 5.39 4.59 4.85
N ASN A 268 5.79 4.09 3.67
CA ASN A 268 7.13 4.30 3.09
C ASN A 268 7.08 4.76 1.65
N GLU A 269 6.00 4.45 0.94
CA GLU A 269 5.89 4.56 -0.51
C GLU A 269 5.87 6.03 -1.00
N GLY A 270 5.50 6.98 -0.12
CA GLY A 270 5.53 8.43 -0.40
C GLY A 270 6.86 9.13 -0.13
N LYS A 271 7.87 8.42 0.42
CA LYS A 271 9.14 9.02 0.83
C LYS A 271 10.08 9.28 -0.35
N PRO A 272 10.98 10.27 -0.27
CA PRO A 272 11.82 10.71 -1.40
C PRO A 272 12.61 9.60 -2.09
N GLU A 273 13.09 8.60 -1.32
CA GLU A 273 13.85 7.46 -1.85
C GLU A 273 13.02 6.61 -2.83
N GLN A 274 11.71 6.56 -2.62
CA GLN A 274 10.78 5.81 -3.46
C GLN A 274 10.24 6.67 -4.62
N VAL A 275 10.09 7.96 -4.39
CA VAL A 275 9.39 8.88 -5.30
C VAL A 275 10.32 9.51 -6.34
N LEU A 276 11.58 9.82 -5.99
CA LEU A 276 12.53 10.46 -6.89
C LEU A 276 13.05 9.46 -7.94
N ASP A 277 12.90 9.79 -9.23
CA ASP A 277 13.39 8.98 -10.36
C ASP A 277 14.79 9.42 -10.79
N GLN A 278 15.83 8.71 -10.34
CA GLN A 278 17.23 9.05 -10.65
C GLN A 278 17.50 9.06 -12.15
N THR A 279 17.03 8.08 -12.90
CA THR A 279 17.31 7.96 -14.33
C THR A 279 16.71 9.12 -15.11
N ALA A 280 15.44 9.39 -14.87
CA ALA A 280 14.77 10.52 -15.52
C ALA A 280 15.36 11.86 -15.10
N CYS A 281 15.71 12.05 -13.82
CA CYS A 281 16.43 13.25 -13.36
C CYS A 281 17.78 13.43 -14.07
N GLN A 282 18.55 12.36 -14.31
CA GLN A 282 19.82 12.41 -15.04
C GLN A 282 19.64 12.87 -16.49
N GLU A 283 18.60 12.36 -17.16
CA GLU A 283 18.27 12.77 -18.54
C GLU A 283 17.88 14.24 -18.62
N LEU A 284 17.08 14.73 -17.67
CA LEU A 284 16.67 16.14 -17.59
C LEU A 284 17.86 17.06 -17.29
N ALA A 285 18.78 16.63 -16.43
CA ALA A 285 19.95 17.42 -16.01
C ALA A 285 20.94 17.72 -17.15
N GLU A 286 20.89 17.01 -18.28
CA GLU A 286 21.67 17.35 -19.47
C GLU A 286 21.32 18.75 -19.99
N ASN A 287 20.12 19.24 -19.75
CA ASN A 287 19.64 20.54 -20.20
C ASN A 287 19.41 21.51 -19.03
N ASP A 288 18.95 21.02 -17.88
CA ASP A 288 18.65 21.82 -16.69
C ASP A 288 18.98 21.04 -15.42
N GLU A 289 20.04 21.45 -14.73
CA GLU A 289 20.49 20.85 -13.45
C GLU A 289 19.46 20.97 -12.31
N THR A 290 18.44 21.79 -12.45
CA THR A 290 17.40 21.97 -11.44
C THR A 290 16.14 21.14 -11.71
N ALA A 291 16.00 20.57 -12.91
CA ALA A 291 14.83 19.79 -13.30
C ALA A 291 14.74 18.49 -12.51
N VAL A 292 13.56 18.16 -12.01
CA VAL A 292 13.30 16.96 -11.18
C VAL A 292 12.20 16.12 -11.82
N ALA A 293 12.41 14.82 -11.84
CA ALA A 293 11.40 13.83 -12.20
C ALA A 293 11.05 12.96 -10.99
N ILE A 294 9.79 12.59 -10.93
CA ILE A 294 9.25 11.65 -9.92
C ILE A 294 8.62 10.43 -10.58
N THR A 295 8.46 9.38 -9.79
CA THR A 295 7.63 8.22 -10.14
C THR A 295 6.50 8.07 -9.13
N THR A 296 5.31 7.75 -9.60
CA THR A 296 4.14 7.48 -8.74
C THR A 296 3.98 5.99 -8.43
N LYS A 297 4.70 5.12 -9.16
CA LYS A 297 4.57 3.65 -9.05
C LYS A 297 4.56 3.08 -7.63
N PRO A 298 5.36 3.58 -6.66
CA PRO A 298 5.36 3.03 -5.32
C PRO A 298 4.04 3.22 -4.58
N PHE A 299 3.36 4.35 -4.77
CA PHE A 299 2.17 4.75 -4.01
C PHE A 299 0.88 4.84 -4.85
N GLU A 300 0.95 4.78 -6.20
CA GLU A 300 -0.22 5.01 -7.05
C GLU A 300 -1.39 4.07 -6.73
N LYS A 301 -1.13 2.78 -6.49
CA LYS A 301 -2.19 1.81 -6.13
C LYS A 301 -2.87 2.13 -4.79
N ILE A 302 -2.12 2.71 -3.84
CA ILE A 302 -2.68 3.17 -2.56
C ILE A 302 -3.58 4.38 -2.81
N TYR A 303 -3.12 5.34 -3.62
CA TYR A 303 -3.88 6.56 -3.91
C TYR A 303 -5.12 6.28 -4.77
N ASP A 304 -4.99 5.45 -5.81
CA ASP A 304 -6.12 5.00 -6.63
C ASP A 304 -7.19 4.31 -5.76
N TRP A 305 -6.76 3.45 -4.82
CA TRP A 305 -7.67 2.81 -3.89
C TRP A 305 -8.32 3.81 -2.93
N CYS A 306 -7.57 4.76 -2.40
CA CYS A 306 -8.12 5.81 -1.54
C CYS A 306 -9.15 6.68 -2.27
N GLU A 307 -8.86 7.07 -3.53
CA GLU A 307 -9.79 7.82 -4.37
C GLU A 307 -11.08 7.05 -4.61
N ALA A 308 -10.99 5.78 -5.02
CA ALA A 308 -12.14 4.92 -5.27
C ALA A 308 -13.03 4.72 -4.02
N HIS A 309 -12.47 4.83 -2.82
CA HIS A 309 -13.21 4.66 -1.56
C HIS A 309 -13.47 5.98 -0.81
N HIS A 310 -13.19 7.13 -1.43
CA HIS A 310 -13.39 8.47 -0.86
C HIS A 310 -12.62 8.71 0.46
N ILE A 311 -11.45 8.08 0.61
CA ILE A 311 -10.54 8.26 1.74
C ILE A 311 -9.51 9.32 1.37
N LYS A 312 -9.32 10.31 2.22
CA LYS A 312 -8.32 11.37 2.01
C LYS A 312 -6.90 10.86 2.20
N VAL A 313 -5.92 11.53 1.60
CA VAL A 313 -4.51 11.17 1.73
C VAL A 313 -3.72 12.30 2.38
N ARG A 314 -2.90 11.94 3.38
CA ARG A 314 -1.81 12.76 3.90
C ARG A 314 -0.51 12.26 3.26
N HIS A 315 0.15 13.08 2.43
CA HIS A 315 1.42 12.71 1.80
C HIS A 315 2.59 12.90 2.76
N HIS A 316 3.35 11.86 2.99
CA HIS A 316 4.53 11.82 3.86
C HIS A 316 5.71 11.25 3.09
N THR A 317 6.81 11.95 2.87
CA THR A 317 7.20 13.32 3.18
C THR A 317 8.17 13.84 2.08
N PHE A 318 8.41 15.15 1.98
CA PHE A 318 9.29 15.70 0.93
C PHE A 318 10.73 15.91 1.39
N VAL A 319 10.95 16.59 2.49
CA VAL A 319 12.27 16.96 3.01
C VAL A 319 12.53 16.22 4.31
N TRP A 320 13.38 15.20 4.25
CA TRP A 320 13.76 14.41 5.41
C TRP A 320 15.24 14.08 5.37
N HIS A 321 15.90 13.98 6.54
CA HIS A 321 17.32 13.64 6.64
C HIS A 321 17.60 12.15 6.38
N GLN A 322 16.59 11.29 6.57
CA GLN A 322 16.59 9.87 6.18
C GLN A 322 15.83 9.69 4.86
N GLN A 323 15.95 8.56 4.24
CA GLN A 323 15.25 8.15 3.01
C GLN A 323 15.15 9.26 1.92
N THR A 324 16.12 10.19 1.91
CA THR A 324 16.39 11.06 0.78
C THR A 324 17.70 10.62 0.14
N PRO A 325 17.71 10.19 -1.12
CA PRO A 325 18.89 9.59 -1.73
C PRO A 325 20.02 10.59 -1.91
N GLY A 326 21.25 10.20 -1.56
CA GLY A 326 22.43 11.07 -1.61
C GLY A 326 22.72 11.63 -3.01
N TRP A 327 22.37 10.90 -4.08
CA TRP A 327 22.55 11.33 -5.46
C TRP A 327 21.73 12.59 -5.80
N PHE A 328 20.62 12.83 -5.09
CA PHE A 328 19.76 14.00 -5.31
C PHE A 328 20.49 15.33 -5.05
N PHE A 329 21.53 15.31 -4.24
CA PHE A 329 22.37 16.46 -3.90
C PHE A 329 23.61 16.60 -4.79
N ASN A 330 23.83 15.68 -5.74
CA ASN A 330 25.03 15.65 -6.57
C ASN A 330 24.80 16.22 -7.96
N LYS A 331 25.85 16.76 -8.60
CA LYS A 331 25.82 17.25 -9.97
C LYS A 331 25.42 16.12 -10.92
N GLY A 332 24.51 16.45 -11.86
CA GLY A 332 23.96 15.50 -12.83
C GLY A 332 23.28 14.30 -12.18
N TYR A 333 22.82 14.42 -10.91
CA TYR A 333 22.21 13.34 -10.14
C TYR A 333 23.07 12.05 -10.07
N ALA A 334 24.38 12.19 -10.17
CA ALA A 334 25.30 11.06 -10.13
C ALA A 334 25.35 10.43 -8.73
N SER A 335 25.38 9.09 -8.67
CA SER A 335 25.46 8.36 -7.40
C SER A 335 26.69 8.71 -6.57
N ASN A 336 27.81 9.01 -7.24
CA ASN A 336 29.07 9.49 -6.64
C ASN A 336 29.51 10.77 -7.36
N GLY A 337 29.10 11.93 -6.87
CA GLY A 337 29.36 13.20 -7.50
C GLY A 337 29.74 14.29 -6.50
N GLN A 338 30.15 15.45 -7.03
CA GLN A 338 30.27 16.66 -6.22
C GLN A 338 28.87 17.19 -5.92
N GLN A 339 28.66 17.70 -4.71
CA GLN A 339 27.43 18.42 -4.37
C GLN A 339 27.20 19.59 -5.33
N VAL A 340 25.95 19.85 -5.62
CA VAL A 340 25.52 21.05 -6.36
C VAL A 340 25.67 22.31 -5.52
N SER A 341 25.58 23.47 -6.18
CA SER A 341 25.52 24.73 -5.45
C SER A 341 24.17 24.89 -4.72
N ARG A 342 24.15 25.79 -3.72
CA ARG A 342 22.91 26.16 -3.01
C ARG A 342 21.78 26.53 -3.99
N ASP A 343 22.06 27.39 -4.98
CA ASP A 343 21.04 27.88 -5.91
C ASP A 343 20.45 26.76 -6.75
N VAL A 344 21.28 25.82 -7.19
CA VAL A 344 20.80 24.61 -7.90
C VAL A 344 19.95 23.75 -6.98
N MET A 345 20.36 23.58 -5.72
CA MET A 345 19.58 22.74 -4.79
C MET A 345 18.23 23.39 -4.42
N ILE A 346 18.17 24.70 -4.26
CA ILE A 346 16.90 25.42 -4.08
C ILE A 346 16.02 25.26 -5.34
N GLY A 347 16.61 25.33 -6.54
CA GLY A 347 15.90 25.05 -7.79
C GLY A 347 15.32 23.62 -7.82
N ARG A 348 16.12 22.62 -7.44
CA ARG A 348 15.66 21.23 -7.33
C ARG A 348 14.53 21.06 -6.31
N LEU A 349 14.65 21.68 -5.15
CA LEU A 349 13.60 21.64 -4.12
C LEU A 349 12.29 22.24 -4.64
N ASN A 350 12.34 23.39 -5.30
CA ASN A 350 11.18 24.01 -5.93
C ASN A 350 10.55 23.08 -6.98
N ASN A 351 11.36 22.58 -7.92
CA ASN A 351 10.86 21.71 -9.00
C ASN A 351 10.36 20.34 -8.48
N TYR A 352 10.92 19.83 -7.39
CA TYR A 352 10.44 18.60 -6.75
C TYR A 352 9.03 18.81 -6.19
N LEU A 353 8.82 19.86 -5.41
CA LEU A 353 7.50 20.20 -4.85
C LEU A 353 6.49 20.52 -5.96
N GLU A 354 6.88 21.34 -6.96
CA GLU A 354 6.04 21.65 -8.12
C GLU A 354 5.58 20.37 -8.82
N THR A 355 6.54 19.54 -9.26
CA THR A 355 6.24 18.31 -10.02
C THR A 355 5.34 17.35 -9.22
N ALA A 356 5.61 17.18 -7.93
CA ALA A 356 4.83 16.26 -7.11
C ALA A 356 3.41 16.80 -6.85
N ILE A 357 3.27 18.06 -6.45
CA ILE A 357 1.96 18.65 -6.14
C ILE A 357 1.08 18.72 -7.39
N GLU A 358 1.67 19.10 -8.54
CA GLU A 358 0.94 19.09 -9.80
C GLU A 358 0.52 17.67 -10.21
N THR A 359 1.41 16.70 -10.07
CA THR A 359 1.08 15.29 -10.33
C THR A 359 -0.07 14.78 -9.45
N PHE A 360 -0.09 15.16 -8.16
CA PHE A 360 -1.18 14.79 -7.27
C PHE A 360 -2.52 15.41 -7.69
N ASP A 361 -2.50 16.69 -8.05
CA ASP A 361 -3.72 17.41 -8.47
C ASP A 361 -4.24 16.93 -9.83
N GLU A 362 -3.34 16.57 -10.76
CA GLU A 362 -3.70 16.05 -12.09
C GLU A 362 -4.24 14.61 -12.03
N ARG A 363 -3.60 13.73 -11.25
CA ARG A 363 -3.98 12.33 -11.20
C ARG A 363 -5.08 12.04 -10.18
N TRP A 364 -5.09 12.73 -9.05
CA TRP A 364 -6.01 12.51 -7.94
C TRP A 364 -6.55 13.85 -7.40
N PRO A 365 -7.35 14.57 -8.16
CA PRO A 365 -7.79 15.93 -7.82
C PRO A 365 -8.58 15.94 -6.49
N GLY A 366 -8.08 16.73 -5.53
CA GLY A 366 -8.70 16.88 -4.21
C GLY A 366 -8.48 15.71 -3.24
N LEU A 367 -7.70 14.69 -3.61
CA LEU A 367 -7.40 13.53 -2.76
C LEU A 367 -6.40 13.87 -1.64
N VAL A 368 -5.25 14.45 -2.01
CA VAL A 368 -4.15 14.75 -1.08
C VAL A 368 -4.43 16.05 -0.37
N TYR A 369 -4.91 15.99 0.87
CA TYR A 369 -5.34 17.16 1.64
C TYR A 369 -4.24 17.76 2.52
N ALA A 370 -3.24 16.96 2.91
CA ALA A 370 -2.15 17.39 3.78
C ALA A 370 -0.80 16.90 3.25
N LEU A 371 0.22 17.73 3.40
CA LEU A 371 1.57 17.53 2.88
C LEU A 371 2.60 17.74 4.00
N ASP A 372 3.37 16.70 4.36
CA ASP A 372 4.53 16.83 5.23
C ASP A 372 5.72 17.39 4.44
N ILE A 373 5.87 18.70 4.47
CA ILE A 373 6.91 19.38 3.71
C ILE A 373 8.29 19.13 4.30
N VAL A 374 8.42 19.21 5.62
CA VAL A 374 9.67 18.92 6.32
C VAL A 374 9.42 17.98 7.47
N ASN A 375 10.23 16.92 7.55
CA ASN A 375 10.15 15.91 8.59
C ASN A 375 11.45 15.88 9.42
N GLU A 376 11.32 15.86 10.76
CA GLU A 376 12.39 15.59 11.75
C GLU A 376 13.65 16.45 11.58
N ALA A 377 13.47 17.76 11.48
CA ALA A 377 14.60 18.67 11.30
C ALA A 377 15.31 19.06 12.62
N ILE A 378 14.81 18.62 13.77
CA ILE A 378 15.35 18.97 15.09
C ILE A 378 16.23 17.84 15.60
N GLU A 379 17.44 18.15 16.08
CA GLU A 379 18.34 17.21 16.74
C GLU A 379 18.22 17.31 18.27
N GLU A 380 18.31 18.54 18.79
CA GLU A 380 18.07 18.89 20.18
C GLU A 380 17.58 20.33 20.31
N VAL A 381 17.15 20.76 21.49
CA VAL A 381 16.69 22.13 21.70
C VAL A 381 17.75 23.14 21.26
N GLY A 382 17.34 24.06 20.39
CA GLY A 382 18.24 25.08 19.82
C GLY A 382 19.15 24.60 18.71
N GLN A 383 18.99 23.36 18.24
CA GLN A 383 19.86 22.78 17.23
C GLN A 383 19.10 22.06 16.13
N MET A 384 19.27 22.55 14.89
CA MET A 384 18.78 21.83 13.72
C MET A 384 19.66 20.62 13.40
N ARG A 385 19.01 19.57 12.93
CA ARG A 385 19.67 18.35 12.47
C ARG A 385 20.56 18.62 11.27
N ARG A 386 21.80 18.19 11.34
CA ARG A 386 22.75 18.29 10.24
C ARG A 386 22.55 17.13 9.27
N GLY A 387 22.39 17.46 8.00
CA GLY A 387 22.18 16.48 6.93
C GLY A 387 22.43 17.11 5.56
N ASN A 388 22.17 16.38 4.50
CA ASN A 388 22.44 16.84 3.13
C ASN A 388 21.68 18.13 2.79
N TRP A 389 20.45 18.29 3.24
CA TRP A 389 19.65 19.51 3.05
C TRP A 389 20.33 20.75 3.63
N MET A 390 20.67 20.69 4.93
CA MET A 390 21.37 21.80 5.60
C MET A 390 22.76 22.05 5.03
N ASN A 391 23.51 20.98 4.71
CA ASN A 391 24.87 21.12 4.16
C ASN A 391 24.88 21.74 2.76
N THR A 392 23.82 21.55 1.98
CA THR A 392 23.76 22.03 0.58
C THR A 392 23.02 23.35 0.46
N ILE A 393 21.90 23.55 1.16
CA ILE A 393 21.13 24.79 1.11
C ILE A 393 21.59 25.79 2.20
N GLY A 394 21.82 25.32 3.42
CA GLY A 394 22.12 26.16 4.59
C GLY A 394 21.05 26.01 5.67
N ASP A 395 21.17 26.84 6.71
CA ASP A 395 20.30 26.82 7.88
C ASP A 395 18.86 27.34 7.63
N ASP A 396 18.63 27.93 6.48
CA ASP A 396 17.31 28.36 6.05
C ASP A 396 16.57 27.35 5.15
N TYR A 397 17.05 26.11 5.00
CA TYR A 397 16.45 25.12 4.09
C TYR A 397 14.97 24.81 4.40
N ILE A 398 14.58 24.86 5.68
CA ILE A 398 13.18 24.68 6.11
C ILE A 398 12.31 25.82 5.56
N TYR A 399 12.76 27.06 5.72
CA TYR A 399 12.06 28.22 5.17
C TYR A 399 11.94 28.15 3.63
N GLN A 400 13.01 27.74 2.93
CA GLN A 400 12.98 27.55 1.47
C GLN A 400 11.98 26.46 1.05
N ALA A 401 11.86 25.39 1.84
CA ALA A 401 10.90 24.31 1.58
C ALA A 401 9.45 24.80 1.72
N PHE A 402 9.11 25.51 2.79
CA PHE A 402 7.77 26.05 2.98
C PHE A 402 7.44 27.18 1.99
N LEU A 403 8.40 28.02 1.62
CA LEU A 403 8.21 29.03 0.60
C LEU A 403 7.89 28.39 -0.77
N ALA A 404 8.55 27.29 -1.11
CA ALA A 404 8.25 26.53 -2.32
C ALA A 404 6.89 25.84 -2.24
N ALA A 405 6.56 25.22 -1.10
CA ALA A 405 5.28 24.56 -0.89
C ALA A 405 4.10 25.54 -1.00
N ASP A 406 4.18 26.71 -0.38
CA ASP A 406 3.15 27.75 -0.46
C ASP A 406 2.90 28.25 -1.89
N LYS A 407 3.94 28.27 -2.70
CA LYS A 407 3.84 28.66 -4.12
C LYS A 407 3.02 27.67 -4.96
N TYR A 408 3.08 26.36 -4.66
CA TYR A 408 2.54 25.32 -5.52
C TYR A 408 1.34 24.57 -4.91
N LYS A 409 1.14 24.64 -3.57
CA LYS A 409 0.00 24.01 -2.92
C LYS A 409 -1.33 24.50 -3.51
N LYS A 410 -2.32 23.63 -3.52
CA LYS A 410 -3.68 23.97 -3.94
C LYS A 410 -4.48 24.51 -2.74
N ASP A 411 -5.55 25.27 -2.99
CA ASP A 411 -6.38 25.90 -1.94
C ASP A 411 -6.95 24.89 -0.92
N TYR A 412 -7.07 23.63 -1.30
CA TYR A 412 -7.57 22.56 -0.44
C TYR A 412 -6.48 21.79 0.31
N GLN A 413 -5.20 22.11 0.08
CA GLN A 413 -4.05 21.44 0.68
C GLN A 413 -3.48 22.24 1.84
N GLU A 414 -3.14 21.53 2.91
CA GLU A 414 -2.47 22.07 4.08
C GLU A 414 -1.03 21.55 4.14
N VAL A 415 -0.09 22.41 4.54
CA VAL A 415 1.34 22.10 4.60
C VAL A 415 1.83 22.06 6.05
N TYR A 416 2.53 20.98 6.40
CA TYR A 416 2.92 20.66 7.77
C TYR A 416 4.43 20.47 7.92
N TYR A 417 4.91 20.83 9.11
CA TYR A 417 6.15 20.32 9.69
C TYR A 417 5.80 19.11 10.57
N ASN A 418 6.54 18.00 10.51
CA ASN A 418 6.25 16.79 11.29
C ASN A 418 7.49 16.33 12.08
N ASP A 419 7.35 16.01 13.38
CA ASP A 419 8.50 15.60 14.20
C ASP A 419 8.08 14.71 15.39
N TYR A 420 8.96 13.77 15.78
CA TYR A 420 8.80 12.89 16.94
C TYR A 420 9.36 13.50 18.24
N ALA A 421 10.16 14.51 18.10
CA ALA A 421 11.00 14.99 19.18
C ALA A 421 10.26 15.83 20.22
N PHE A 422 9.00 16.14 20.00
CA PHE A 422 8.21 17.01 20.87
C PHE A 422 7.71 16.30 22.13
N ASP A 423 7.22 15.08 22.00
CA ASP A 423 6.64 14.27 23.06
C ASP A 423 7.69 13.50 23.88
N GLN A 424 8.91 13.36 23.38
CA GLN A 424 9.97 12.59 24.03
C GLN A 424 10.74 13.45 25.05
N ILE A 425 10.35 13.36 26.32
CA ILE A 425 10.86 14.19 27.44
C ILE A 425 12.39 14.11 27.56
N GLU A 426 13.00 12.94 27.36
CA GLU A 426 14.44 12.75 27.43
C GLU A 426 15.23 13.52 26.36
N TRP A 427 14.58 13.89 25.29
CA TRP A 427 15.18 14.62 24.16
C TRP A 427 14.82 16.11 24.16
N GLY A 428 14.17 16.58 25.21
CA GLY A 428 13.76 17.96 25.37
C GLY A 428 12.25 18.21 25.30
N GLY A 429 11.45 17.26 24.77
CA GLY A 429 9.99 17.24 24.84
C GLY A 429 9.33 18.60 24.55
N VAL A 430 8.49 19.05 25.45
CA VAL A 430 7.74 20.31 25.37
C VAL A 430 8.63 21.55 25.14
N GLU A 431 9.85 21.58 25.67
CA GLU A 431 10.80 22.69 25.42
C GLU A 431 11.24 22.72 23.94
N ARG A 432 11.33 21.56 23.30
CA ARG A 432 11.63 21.46 21.86
C ARG A 432 10.48 21.98 21.02
N CYS A 433 9.25 21.63 21.37
CA CYS A 433 8.05 22.12 20.69
C CYS A 433 7.97 23.66 20.80
N GLN A 434 8.16 24.21 22.02
CA GLN A 434 8.18 25.65 22.23
C GLN A 434 9.27 26.33 21.40
N TRP A 435 10.49 25.75 21.39
CA TRP A 435 11.59 26.28 20.58
C TRP A 435 11.31 26.19 19.07
N ALA A 436 10.69 25.10 18.62
CA ALA A 436 10.31 24.94 17.21
C ALA A 436 9.34 26.06 16.77
N VAL A 437 8.35 26.36 17.59
CA VAL A 437 7.35 27.41 17.31
C VAL A 437 7.97 28.81 17.38
N ASP A 438 8.73 29.11 18.46
CA ASP A 438 9.21 30.46 18.74
C ASP A 438 10.42 30.90 17.92
N GLU A 439 11.21 29.93 17.42
CA GLU A 439 12.49 30.21 16.76
C GLU A 439 12.59 29.52 15.38
N LEU A 440 12.48 28.17 15.32
CA LEU A 440 12.77 27.41 14.11
C LEU A 440 11.78 27.70 12.98
N LEU A 441 10.50 27.65 13.28
CA LEU A 441 9.39 27.83 12.32
C LEU A 441 8.78 29.22 12.38
N LYS A 442 9.25 30.06 13.31
CA LYS A 442 8.67 31.38 13.55
C LYS A 442 8.50 32.21 12.26
N LYS A 443 9.50 32.21 11.41
CA LYS A 443 9.43 32.97 10.14
C LYS A 443 8.36 32.38 9.19
N CYS A 444 8.23 31.06 9.13
CA CYS A 444 7.20 30.41 8.32
C CYS A 444 5.79 30.70 8.86
N ILE A 445 5.66 30.75 10.19
CA ILE A 445 4.39 31.08 10.88
C ILE A 445 4.04 32.56 10.67
N ASP A 446 4.98 33.46 10.91
CA ASP A 446 4.77 34.94 10.77
C ASP A 446 4.41 35.32 9.32
N GLU A 447 4.89 34.58 8.31
CA GLU A 447 4.64 34.82 6.88
C GLU A 447 3.50 33.94 6.33
N GLU A 448 2.78 33.19 7.19
CA GLU A 448 1.64 32.34 6.84
C GLU A 448 1.98 31.25 5.79
N LEU A 449 3.23 30.78 5.77
CA LEU A 449 3.73 29.74 4.83
C LEU A 449 3.46 28.31 5.31
N ILE A 450 3.06 28.12 6.56
CA ILE A 450 2.81 26.83 7.21
C ILE A 450 1.41 26.81 7.79
N ASP A 451 0.66 25.75 7.53
CA ASP A 451 -0.71 25.59 8.05
C ASP A 451 -0.72 24.92 9.42
N GLY A 452 0.27 24.06 9.70
CA GLY A 452 0.30 23.36 10.99
C GLY A 452 1.58 22.56 11.28
N ILE A 453 1.58 21.94 12.46
CA ILE A 453 2.63 21.02 12.92
C ILE A 453 2.01 19.66 13.24
N GLY A 454 2.64 18.59 12.76
CA GLY A 454 2.37 17.21 13.11
C GLY A 454 3.24 16.76 14.27
N ILE A 455 2.61 16.18 15.30
CA ILE A 455 3.27 15.49 16.40
C ILE A 455 3.19 13.99 16.10
N GLN A 456 4.32 13.30 15.90
CA GLN A 456 4.31 11.87 15.55
C GLN A 456 3.63 11.02 16.65
N SER A 457 3.91 11.31 17.93
CA SER A 457 3.23 10.66 19.06
C SER A 457 3.48 9.16 19.17
N HIS A 458 4.75 8.75 19.02
CA HIS A 458 5.20 7.41 19.35
C HIS A 458 5.39 7.28 20.87
N ILE A 459 4.35 6.81 21.56
CA ILE A 459 4.29 6.81 23.03
C ILE A 459 4.98 5.59 23.59
N GLU A 460 6.25 5.75 23.97
CA GLU A 460 7.03 4.69 24.63
C GLU A 460 6.81 4.64 26.15
N LYS A 461 6.39 5.74 26.74
CA LYS A 461 6.17 5.89 28.19
C LYS A 461 4.89 6.68 28.48
N PRO A 462 4.15 6.34 29.54
CA PRO A 462 2.87 6.97 29.85
C PRO A 462 2.90 8.50 29.96
N GLU A 463 4.02 9.06 30.45
CA GLU A 463 4.21 10.52 30.61
C GLU A 463 4.29 11.27 29.28
N TYR A 464 4.62 10.61 28.16
CA TYR A 464 4.64 11.24 26.84
C TYR A 464 3.24 11.67 26.37
N ALA A 465 2.19 10.99 26.83
CA ALA A 465 0.82 11.41 26.54
C ALA A 465 0.49 12.81 27.09
N ASP A 466 1.07 13.19 28.23
CA ASP A 466 0.94 14.55 28.78
C ASP A 466 1.71 15.57 27.94
N ALA A 467 2.89 15.19 27.43
CA ALA A 467 3.68 16.04 26.56
C ALA A 467 2.95 16.31 25.23
N VAL A 468 2.39 15.29 24.58
CA VAL A 468 1.58 15.46 23.35
C VAL A 468 0.45 16.46 23.56
N ILE A 469 -0.27 16.38 24.68
CA ILE A 469 -1.37 17.29 25.01
C ILE A 469 -0.88 18.74 25.18
N GLU A 470 0.27 18.93 25.83
CA GLU A 470 0.83 20.27 26.02
C GLU A 470 1.42 20.85 24.73
N ASP A 471 2.06 20.02 23.91
CA ASP A 471 2.60 20.40 22.61
C ASP A 471 1.49 20.85 21.66
N ALA A 472 0.36 20.14 21.62
CA ALA A 472 -0.79 20.55 20.83
C ALA A 472 -1.30 21.94 21.24
N LYS A 473 -1.33 22.26 22.55
CA LYS A 473 -1.70 23.60 23.03
C LYS A 473 -0.68 24.67 22.62
N ILE A 474 0.62 24.38 22.69
CA ILE A 474 1.68 25.30 22.29
C ILE A 474 1.57 25.63 20.82
N ILE A 475 1.41 24.63 19.97
CA ILE A 475 1.26 24.75 18.52
C ILE A 475 0.03 25.61 18.19
N CYS A 476 -1.13 25.24 18.73
CA CYS A 476 -2.38 25.95 18.43
C CYS A 476 -2.40 27.38 18.99
N LYS A 477 -1.71 27.63 20.10
CA LYS A 477 -1.54 28.99 20.64
C LYS A 477 -0.74 29.90 19.70
N ALA A 478 0.11 29.34 18.86
CA ALA A 478 0.81 30.11 17.82
C ALA A 478 -0.08 30.49 16.62
N GLY A 479 -1.34 30.04 16.62
CA GLY A 479 -2.33 30.35 15.57
C GLY A 479 -2.28 29.42 14.36
N ILE A 480 -1.64 28.27 14.48
CA ILE A 480 -1.56 27.23 13.45
C ILE A 480 -2.21 25.91 13.94
N LYS A 481 -2.58 25.04 13.01
CA LYS A 481 -3.21 23.76 13.29
C LYS A 481 -2.22 22.75 13.87
N CYS A 482 -2.76 21.74 14.52
CA CYS A 482 -2.01 20.58 14.97
C CYS A 482 -2.62 19.30 14.41
N GLN A 483 -1.80 18.32 14.08
CA GLN A 483 -2.22 16.94 13.82
C GLN A 483 -1.41 15.98 14.70
N ILE A 484 -2.06 14.96 15.24
CA ILE A 484 -1.40 13.80 15.83
C ILE A 484 -1.23 12.81 14.68
N THR A 485 0.02 12.56 14.25
CA THR A 485 0.26 12.02 12.90
C THR A 485 0.66 10.56 12.86
N GLU A 486 1.16 10.00 13.96
CA GLU A 486 1.77 8.66 13.97
C GLU A 486 1.52 7.95 15.31
N LEU A 487 0.30 8.11 15.85
CA LEU A 487 -0.02 7.65 17.20
C LEU A 487 0.10 6.12 17.32
N ASP A 488 1.02 5.69 18.14
CA ASP A 488 1.14 4.34 18.64
C ASP A 488 1.56 4.37 20.13
N ILE A 489 1.08 3.43 20.94
CA ILE A 489 1.29 3.44 22.39
C ILE A 489 1.85 2.10 22.87
N ASN A 490 3.12 2.06 23.16
CA ASN A 490 3.83 0.87 23.59
C ASN A 490 3.37 0.36 24.97
N VAL A 491 3.25 -0.95 25.10
CA VAL A 491 3.06 -1.64 26.38
C VAL A 491 4.07 -2.77 26.54
N SER A 492 4.41 -3.11 27.79
CA SER A 492 5.49 -4.03 28.09
C SER A 492 5.10 -5.52 28.01
N GLY A 493 3.84 -5.84 27.72
CA GLY A 493 3.38 -7.21 27.69
C GLY A 493 2.00 -7.41 27.12
N ASN A 494 1.78 -8.59 26.56
CA ASN A 494 0.50 -9.04 25.99
C ASN A 494 -0.41 -9.58 27.10
N ASN A 495 -1.06 -8.68 27.86
CA ASN A 495 -2.01 -9.06 28.90
C ASN A 495 -3.01 -7.93 29.17
N GLU A 496 -4.16 -8.29 29.79
CA GLU A 496 -5.28 -7.41 30.04
C GLU A 496 -4.89 -6.13 30.81
N THR A 497 -4.05 -6.23 31.85
CA THR A 497 -3.64 -5.06 32.63
C THR A 497 -2.88 -4.03 31.80
N GLN A 498 -2.02 -4.50 30.89
CA GLN A 498 -1.25 -3.63 30.01
C GLN A 498 -2.16 -3.00 28.95
N PHE A 499 -3.10 -3.75 28.41
CA PHE A 499 -4.05 -3.24 27.42
C PHE A 499 -5.05 -2.24 28.01
N GLU A 500 -5.48 -2.43 29.27
CA GLU A 500 -6.28 -1.41 29.97
C GLU A 500 -5.47 -0.14 30.22
N SER A 501 -4.20 -0.26 30.60
CA SER A 501 -3.33 0.92 30.73
C SER A 501 -3.16 1.66 29.40
N GLN A 502 -2.99 0.92 28.30
CA GLN A 502 -2.91 1.47 26.95
C GLN A 502 -4.19 2.20 26.56
N LYS A 503 -5.35 1.59 26.82
CA LYS A 503 -6.67 2.17 26.59
C LYS A 503 -6.82 3.54 27.28
N GLU A 504 -6.42 3.64 28.56
CA GLU A 504 -6.52 4.89 29.30
C GLU A 504 -5.65 6.02 28.71
N LEU A 505 -4.52 5.68 28.08
CA LEU A 505 -3.67 6.65 27.39
C LEU A 505 -4.29 7.14 26.08
N TYR A 506 -4.80 6.22 25.24
CA TYR A 506 -5.56 6.60 24.04
C TYR A 506 -6.74 7.47 24.40
N LYS A 507 -7.54 7.05 25.37
CA LYS A 507 -8.70 7.80 25.88
C LYS A 507 -8.31 9.20 26.38
N LYS A 508 -7.21 9.32 27.14
CA LYS A 508 -6.70 10.59 27.68
C LYS A 508 -6.36 11.58 26.56
N ILE A 509 -5.64 11.12 25.52
CA ILE A 509 -5.23 11.98 24.39
C ILE A 509 -6.47 12.43 23.63
N VAL A 510 -7.35 11.50 23.21
CA VAL A 510 -8.56 11.81 22.44
C VAL A 510 -9.46 12.77 23.20
N LYS A 511 -9.70 12.52 24.49
CA LYS A 511 -10.52 13.39 25.33
C LYS A 511 -9.93 14.81 25.45
N ALA A 512 -8.62 14.92 25.62
CA ALA A 512 -7.96 16.22 25.70
C ALA A 512 -8.08 17.01 24.38
N VAL A 513 -8.04 16.32 23.24
CA VAL A 513 -8.26 16.92 21.91
C VAL A 513 -9.72 17.43 21.80
N LEU A 514 -10.71 16.59 22.11
CA LEU A 514 -12.13 17.00 22.09
C LEU A 514 -12.38 18.23 22.96
N GLU A 515 -11.91 18.20 24.21
CA GLU A 515 -12.07 19.31 25.16
C GLU A 515 -11.32 20.57 24.71
N GLY A 516 -10.10 20.39 24.20
CA GLY A 516 -9.25 21.49 23.71
C GLY A 516 -9.83 22.19 22.49
N ASN A 517 -10.31 21.42 21.53
CA ASN A 517 -10.99 21.95 20.34
C ASN A 517 -12.29 22.68 20.72
N ALA A 518 -13.11 22.08 21.59
CA ALA A 518 -14.38 22.67 22.01
C ALA A 518 -14.22 23.98 22.78
N ASN A 519 -13.17 24.11 23.59
CA ASN A 519 -12.93 25.33 24.38
C ASN A 519 -11.97 26.34 23.69
N GLY A 520 -11.48 26.02 22.48
CA GLY A 520 -10.62 26.87 21.66
C GLY A 520 -9.16 26.98 22.15
N THR A 521 -8.71 26.05 23.01
CA THR A 521 -7.30 25.96 23.42
C THR A 521 -6.45 25.10 22.49
N MET A 522 -7.12 24.32 21.61
CA MET A 522 -6.52 23.52 20.56
C MET A 522 -7.28 23.72 19.24
N ASP A 523 -6.62 23.38 18.14
CA ASP A 523 -7.14 23.18 16.78
C ASP A 523 -6.47 21.93 16.21
N VAL A 524 -6.82 20.76 16.78
CA VAL A 524 -6.32 19.45 16.33
C VAL A 524 -7.32 18.88 15.35
N ASN A 525 -6.98 18.88 14.06
CA ASN A 525 -7.89 18.51 12.99
C ASN A 525 -7.73 17.07 12.47
N ALA A 526 -6.74 16.30 12.99
CA ALA A 526 -6.58 14.88 12.67
C ALA A 526 -5.87 14.11 13.80
N ILE A 527 -6.27 12.85 13.98
CA ILE A 527 -5.54 11.83 14.76
C ILE A 527 -5.32 10.63 13.84
N ILE A 528 -4.06 10.31 13.56
CA ILE A 528 -3.64 9.23 12.68
C ILE A 528 -2.89 8.19 13.48
N VAL A 529 -3.36 6.94 13.44
CA VAL A 529 -2.74 5.80 14.11
C VAL A 529 -1.70 5.18 13.20
N TRP A 530 -0.51 4.85 13.74
CA TRP A 530 0.62 4.38 12.91
C TRP A 530 0.66 2.88 12.78
N GLY A 531 -0.41 2.29 12.25
CA GLY A 531 -0.52 0.87 11.95
C GLY A 531 -1.90 0.29 12.26
N ILE A 532 -2.18 -0.89 11.72
CA ILE A 532 -3.45 -1.56 11.92
C ILE A 532 -3.34 -2.59 13.04
N THR A 533 -2.45 -3.58 12.90
CA THR A 533 -2.32 -4.71 13.83
C THR A 533 -0.93 -4.75 14.48
N ASP A 534 -0.88 -5.19 15.73
CA ASP A 534 0.36 -5.24 16.52
C ASP A 534 1.52 -5.94 15.81
N ASN A 535 1.27 -7.06 15.10
CA ASN A 535 2.31 -7.83 14.42
C ASN A 535 2.89 -7.16 13.17
N THR A 536 2.21 -6.16 12.62
CA THR A 536 2.68 -5.39 11.46
C THR A 536 3.28 -4.04 11.83
N SER A 537 3.19 -3.64 13.10
CA SER A 537 3.83 -2.43 13.61
C SER A 537 5.35 -2.54 13.58
N TRP A 538 6.01 -1.41 13.32
CA TRP A 538 7.46 -1.26 13.46
C TRP A 538 7.94 -1.52 14.91
N HIS A 539 7.05 -1.36 15.90
CA HIS A 539 7.25 -1.69 17.34
C HIS A 539 6.46 -2.96 17.76
N SER A 540 6.34 -3.94 16.86
CA SER A 540 5.48 -5.14 17.05
C SER A 540 5.71 -5.90 18.38
N SER A 541 6.91 -5.88 18.93
CA SER A 541 7.23 -6.49 20.23
C SER A 541 6.55 -5.81 21.42
N ASN A 542 6.03 -4.60 21.23
CA ASN A 542 5.49 -3.74 22.28
C ASN A 542 3.97 -3.55 22.17
N TYR A 543 3.32 -4.31 21.29
CA TYR A 543 1.84 -4.34 21.13
C TYR A 543 1.18 -2.95 21.08
N PRO A 544 1.61 -2.03 20.17
CA PRO A 544 1.29 -0.60 20.31
C PRO A 544 -0.06 -0.17 19.77
N LEU A 545 -0.77 -1.04 19.01
CA LEU A 545 -1.90 -0.64 18.17
C LEU A 545 -3.26 -1.06 18.75
N MET A 546 -4.33 -0.67 18.04
CA MET A 546 -5.72 -0.90 18.47
C MET A 546 -6.27 -2.29 18.11
N PHE A 547 -5.58 -3.02 17.23
CA PHE A 547 -5.95 -4.37 16.84
C PHE A 547 -4.80 -5.34 17.13
N ASP A 548 -5.14 -6.55 17.58
CA ASP A 548 -4.16 -7.60 17.80
C ASP A 548 -3.75 -8.30 16.49
N SER A 549 -2.86 -9.29 16.58
CA SER A 549 -2.37 -10.06 15.43
C SER A 549 -3.43 -10.90 14.72
N ASN A 550 -4.61 -11.07 15.32
CA ASN A 550 -5.75 -11.79 14.78
C ASN A 550 -6.86 -10.85 14.30
N TYR A 551 -6.55 -9.55 14.15
CA TYR A 551 -7.48 -8.50 13.77
C TYR A 551 -8.59 -8.21 14.80
N ALA A 552 -8.49 -8.75 16.02
CA ALA A 552 -9.43 -8.47 17.09
C ALA A 552 -9.15 -7.10 17.72
N LYS A 553 -10.21 -6.36 18.01
CA LYS A 553 -10.13 -5.06 18.69
C LYS A 553 -9.58 -5.24 20.10
N LYS A 554 -8.58 -4.44 20.43
CA LYS A 554 -8.03 -4.34 21.77
C LYS A 554 -8.80 -3.28 22.59
N PRO A 555 -8.65 -3.25 23.92
CA PRO A 555 -9.22 -2.19 24.77
C PRO A 555 -8.93 -0.78 24.26
N ALA A 556 -7.78 -0.53 23.63
CA ALA A 556 -7.39 0.74 23.03
C ALA A 556 -8.39 1.30 22.02
N TYR A 557 -9.03 0.43 21.20
CA TYR A 557 -10.08 0.83 20.27
C TYR A 557 -11.26 1.47 21.00
N TYR A 558 -11.70 0.86 22.08
CA TYR A 558 -12.82 1.35 22.88
C TYR A 558 -12.47 2.60 23.68
N GLY A 559 -11.17 2.83 23.96
CA GLY A 559 -10.69 4.06 24.58
C GLY A 559 -11.02 5.31 23.76
N PHE A 560 -11.01 5.24 22.42
CA PHE A 560 -11.47 6.31 21.55
C PHE A 560 -12.96 6.61 21.76
N LEU A 561 -13.81 5.60 21.70
CA LEU A 561 -15.27 5.76 21.81
C LEU A 561 -15.67 6.22 23.21
N GLU A 562 -15.06 5.66 24.26
CA GLU A 562 -15.31 6.09 25.65
C GLU A 562 -14.91 7.56 25.89
N ALA A 563 -13.85 8.06 25.21
CA ALA A 563 -13.50 9.47 25.30
C ALA A 563 -14.60 10.38 24.75
N LEU A 564 -15.21 9.98 23.63
CA LEU A 564 -16.33 10.71 23.02
C LEU A 564 -17.59 10.65 23.91
N GLU A 565 -17.99 9.45 24.37
CA GLU A 565 -19.12 9.29 25.27
C GLU A 565 -18.99 10.16 26.53
N GLU A 566 -17.80 10.19 27.15
CA GLU A 566 -17.56 11.04 28.34
C GLU A 566 -17.56 12.54 28.00
N PHE A 567 -17.15 12.92 26.79
CA PHE A 567 -17.19 14.30 26.33
C PHE A 567 -18.64 14.76 26.10
N GLU A 568 -19.45 13.98 25.41
CA GLU A 568 -20.84 14.30 25.06
C GLU A 568 -21.80 14.23 26.27
N ALA A 569 -21.46 13.45 27.29
CA ALA A 569 -22.27 13.35 28.52
C ALA A 569 -22.20 14.60 29.42
N ARG A 570 -21.43 15.62 29.07
CA ARG A 570 -21.25 16.88 29.81
C ARG A 570 -22.23 17.93 29.37
#